data_270709585f20c8c6c1bebbf45beb5bff
#
_entry.id   270709585f20c8c6c1bebbf45beb5bff
#
_cell.length_a   1.000
_cell.length_b   1.000
_cell.length_c   1.000
_cell.angle_alpha   90.00
_cell.angle_beta   90.00
_cell.angle_gamma   90.00
#
_symmetry.space_group_name_H-M   'P 1'
#
loop_
_entity.id
_entity.type
_entity.pdbx_description
1 polymer ?
#
loop_
_entity_poly.entity_id
_entity_poly.type
_entity_poly.pdbx_seq_one_letter_code
_entity_poly.pdbx_strand_id
1 'polypeptide(L)'
;MANQKYEAFLKVLETGSFKEAARELGYTQAGMSYLVNSLEKELDTTLLVRDYGGARPTAEGADLAPLVQDVCNAERRLHARAADLHLLEGGNVRVVTFTSTAIQWLPGIAKKFGLLHPSVELDLACIDDQAELEEAVWRGDYDVGFAVLPVRLNLRTVPLARDPLLVAVAPDHPLAKAPFFPTSALSSEPYIRLESGASSEMDGVFRANGVEPRVRFSIVSDYAAMSLASAGLGFSVLSSLILENAPFPLAALPPEVPVDREIALCLRPGEEASAAARAFVEVAQAWVGEERAKDAPPSR
;
A
#
# COMPACT_ATOMS: atom_id res chain seq x y z
N MET A 1 20.94 5.33 -22.19
CA MET A 1 20.01 5.51 -23.35
C MET A 1 19.07 4.30 -23.58
N ALA A 2 19.49 3.04 -23.33
CA ALA A 2 18.56 1.90 -23.47
C ALA A 2 17.42 1.97 -22.45
N ASN A 3 17.70 2.24 -21.19
CA ASN A 3 16.72 2.30 -20.11
C ASN A 3 15.64 3.39 -20.30
N GLN A 4 16.00 4.55 -20.77
CA GLN A 4 15.05 5.65 -20.99
C GLN A 4 13.88 5.29 -21.92
N LYS A 5 14.09 4.40 -22.89
CA LYS A 5 13.03 3.91 -23.80
C LYS A 5 12.08 2.98 -23.07
N TYR A 6 12.61 2.11 -22.21
CA TYR A 6 11.83 1.17 -21.40
C TYR A 6 10.98 1.91 -20.37
N GLU A 7 11.59 2.85 -19.65
CA GLU A 7 10.88 3.72 -18.70
C GLU A 7 9.79 4.56 -19.37
N ALA A 8 10.09 5.13 -20.55
CA ALA A 8 9.12 5.89 -21.32
C ALA A 8 7.90 5.04 -21.71
N PHE A 9 8.13 3.81 -22.19
CA PHE A 9 7.05 2.89 -22.54
C PHE A 9 6.20 2.55 -21.31
N LEU A 10 6.81 2.14 -20.21
CA LEU A 10 6.10 1.78 -18.96
C LEU A 10 5.31 2.98 -18.39
N LYS A 11 5.90 4.18 -18.41
CA LYS A 11 5.22 5.38 -17.92
C LYS A 11 4.03 5.78 -18.80
N VAL A 12 4.11 5.59 -20.10
CA VAL A 12 2.96 5.80 -20.99
C VAL A 12 1.86 4.77 -20.74
N LEU A 13 2.21 3.51 -20.45
CA LEU A 13 1.23 2.48 -20.04
C LEU A 13 0.52 2.85 -18.73
N GLU A 14 1.28 3.30 -17.74
CA GLU A 14 0.76 3.69 -16.43
C GLU A 14 -0.20 4.89 -16.52
N THR A 15 0.20 5.93 -17.23
CA THR A 15 -0.58 7.18 -17.33
C THR A 15 -1.68 7.14 -18.40
N GLY A 16 -1.61 6.19 -19.34
CA GLY A 16 -2.46 6.18 -20.53
C GLY A 16 -2.25 7.38 -21.47
N SER A 17 -1.20 8.20 -21.26
CA SER A 17 -1.01 9.47 -21.93
C SER A 17 0.45 9.83 -22.16
N PHE A 18 0.85 10.03 -23.42
CA PHE A 18 2.18 10.53 -23.76
C PHE A 18 2.49 11.90 -23.14
N LYS A 19 1.47 12.74 -22.97
CA LYS A 19 1.61 14.08 -22.40
C LYS A 19 1.88 14.01 -20.90
N GLU A 20 1.11 13.22 -20.18
CA GLU A 20 1.28 13.04 -18.74
C GLU A 20 2.61 12.33 -18.43
N ALA A 21 2.90 11.23 -19.13
CA ALA A 21 4.18 10.54 -19.01
C ALA A 21 5.40 11.47 -19.25
N ALA A 22 5.30 12.33 -20.27
CA ALA A 22 6.34 13.32 -20.55
C ALA A 22 6.52 14.32 -19.41
N ARG A 23 5.41 14.79 -18.82
CA ARG A 23 5.44 15.72 -17.68
C ARG A 23 6.12 15.09 -16.47
N GLU A 24 5.76 13.84 -16.15
CA GLU A 24 6.29 13.13 -14.97
C GLU A 24 7.76 12.78 -15.10
N LEU A 25 8.22 12.41 -16.29
CA LEU A 25 9.61 12.08 -16.54
C LEU A 25 10.49 13.27 -16.97
N GLY A 26 9.94 14.49 -17.01
CA GLY A 26 10.69 15.69 -17.36
C GLY A 26 11.08 15.79 -18.84
N TYR A 27 10.31 15.12 -19.73
CA TYR A 27 10.51 15.17 -21.19
C TYR A 27 9.48 16.09 -21.88
N THR A 28 9.73 16.39 -23.14
CA THR A 28 8.69 16.91 -24.04
C THR A 28 7.83 15.75 -24.56
N GLN A 29 6.58 16.01 -24.95
CA GLN A 29 5.74 14.96 -25.55
C GLN A 29 6.35 14.39 -26.84
N ALA A 30 7.07 15.20 -27.62
CA ALA A 30 7.78 14.76 -28.82
C ALA A 30 8.97 13.85 -28.44
N GLY A 31 9.72 14.18 -27.38
CA GLY A 31 10.79 13.36 -26.84
C GLY A 31 10.27 12.01 -26.33
N MET A 32 9.17 12.00 -25.60
CA MET A 32 8.52 10.78 -25.14
C MET A 32 8.10 9.89 -26.31
N SER A 33 7.46 10.49 -27.34
CA SER A 33 7.09 9.76 -28.55
C SER A 33 8.28 9.19 -29.29
N TYR A 34 9.39 9.93 -29.35
CA TYR A 34 10.63 9.45 -29.96
C TYR A 34 11.22 8.25 -29.22
N LEU A 35 11.24 8.28 -27.87
CA LEU A 35 11.74 7.17 -27.06
C LEU A 35 10.92 5.90 -27.27
N VAL A 36 9.59 5.98 -27.21
CA VAL A 36 8.71 4.83 -27.44
C VAL A 36 8.85 4.31 -28.87
N ASN A 37 8.78 5.16 -29.89
CA ASN A 37 8.95 4.75 -31.29
C ASN A 37 10.34 4.11 -31.54
N SER A 38 11.37 4.57 -30.81
CA SER A 38 12.71 3.98 -30.88
C SER A 38 12.75 2.57 -30.29
N LEU A 39 11.96 2.32 -29.23
CA LEU A 39 11.81 0.98 -28.66
C LEU A 39 11.04 0.06 -29.59
N GLU A 40 9.94 0.51 -30.15
CA GLU A 40 9.13 -0.23 -31.12
C GLU A 40 9.95 -0.64 -32.35
N LYS A 41 10.80 0.26 -32.81
CA LYS A 41 11.75 -0.01 -33.91
C LYS A 41 12.80 -1.06 -33.54
N GLU A 42 13.33 -1.00 -32.31
CA GLU A 42 14.33 -1.94 -31.83
C GLU A 42 13.77 -3.36 -31.70
N LEU A 43 12.50 -3.45 -31.22
CA LEU A 43 11.81 -4.72 -31.04
C LEU A 43 11.06 -5.18 -32.31
N ASP A 44 11.08 -4.39 -33.39
CA ASP A 44 10.32 -4.60 -34.62
C ASP A 44 8.83 -4.90 -34.34
N THR A 45 8.26 -4.19 -33.37
CA THR A 45 6.91 -4.47 -32.84
C THR A 45 6.25 -3.18 -32.38
N THR A 46 4.98 -2.97 -32.75
CA THR A 46 4.18 -1.87 -32.23
C THR A 46 3.69 -2.22 -30.83
N LEU A 47 4.05 -1.40 -29.85
CA LEU A 47 3.73 -1.64 -28.43
C LEU A 47 2.51 -0.85 -27.97
N LEU A 48 2.28 0.33 -28.55
CA LEU A 48 1.20 1.24 -28.16
C LEU A 48 0.37 1.67 -29.37
N VAL A 49 -0.94 1.72 -29.20
CA VAL A 49 -1.86 2.39 -30.11
C VAL A 49 -2.32 3.71 -29.51
N ARG A 50 -2.50 4.71 -30.37
CA ARG A 50 -3.02 6.04 -30.00
C ARG A 50 -4.44 6.16 -30.54
N ASP A 51 -5.36 6.46 -29.67
CA ASP A 51 -6.74 6.75 -30.04
C ASP A 51 -7.24 8.05 -29.38
N TYR A 52 -8.51 8.39 -29.60
CA TYR A 52 -9.13 9.57 -28.97
C TYR A 52 -9.20 9.47 -27.43
N GLY A 53 -9.01 8.29 -26.85
CA GLY A 53 -9.01 8.03 -25.40
C GLY A 53 -7.62 8.04 -24.76
N GLY A 54 -6.55 8.23 -25.56
CA GLY A 54 -5.17 8.26 -25.07
C GLY A 54 -4.25 7.22 -25.70
N ALA A 55 -3.34 6.64 -24.91
CA ALA A 55 -2.44 5.57 -25.32
C ALA A 55 -2.82 4.26 -24.64
N ARG A 56 -2.92 3.18 -25.40
CA ARG A 56 -3.22 1.83 -24.89
C ARG A 56 -2.22 0.82 -25.42
N PRO A 57 -1.92 -0.26 -24.68
CA PRO A 57 -1.06 -1.31 -25.18
C PRO A 57 -1.73 -2.06 -26.34
N THR A 58 -0.92 -2.51 -27.30
CA THR A 58 -1.27 -3.60 -28.19
C THR A 58 -1.27 -4.93 -27.44
N ALA A 59 -1.68 -6.04 -28.05
CA ALA A 59 -1.55 -7.36 -27.46
C ALA A 59 -0.07 -7.69 -27.17
N GLU A 60 0.80 -7.39 -28.12
CA GLU A 60 2.24 -7.53 -28.01
C GLU A 60 2.84 -6.61 -26.94
N GLY A 61 2.36 -5.35 -26.87
CA GLY A 61 2.76 -4.40 -25.85
C GLY A 61 2.40 -4.85 -24.44
N ALA A 62 1.22 -5.43 -24.24
CA ALA A 62 0.81 -5.99 -22.97
C ALA A 62 1.62 -7.23 -22.58
N ASP A 63 1.97 -8.09 -23.56
CA ASP A 63 2.78 -9.29 -23.34
C ASP A 63 4.25 -8.94 -23.00
N LEU A 64 4.80 -7.92 -23.65
CA LEU A 64 6.19 -7.49 -23.45
C LEU A 64 6.37 -6.57 -22.23
N ALA A 65 5.35 -5.89 -21.75
CA ALA A 65 5.45 -4.96 -20.62
C ALA A 65 6.09 -5.58 -19.35
N PRO A 66 5.74 -6.80 -18.91
CA PRO A 66 6.41 -7.44 -17.78
C PRO A 66 7.91 -7.66 -18.01
N LEU A 67 8.31 -8.05 -19.21
CA LEU A 67 9.73 -8.27 -19.54
C LEU A 67 10.52 -6.96 -19.57
N VAL A 68 9.90 -5.89 -20.09
CA VAL A 68 10.50 -4.54 -20.05
C VAL A 68 10.64 -4.06 -18.60
N GLN A 69 9.66 -4.33 -17.75
CA GLN A 69 9.74 -4.03 -16.33
C GLN A 69 10.89 -4.78 -15.66
N ASP A 70 11.09 -6.06 -15.98
CA ASP A 70 12.19 -6.87 -15.45
C ASP A 70 13.57 -6.31 -15.83
N VAL A 71 13.73 -5.80 -17.06
CA VAL A 71 14.96 -5.14 -17.48
C VAL A 71 15.22 -3.88 -16.66
N CYS A 72 14.21 -3.02 -16.48
CA CYS A 72 14.34 -1.83 -15.63
C CYS A 72 14.68 -2.19 -14.18
N ASN A 73 14.08 -3.25 -13.66
CA ASN A 73 14.36 -3.74 -12.31
C ASN A 73 15.79 -4.29 -12.19
N ALA A 74 16.26 -5.05 -13.20
CA ALA A 74 17.61 -5.60 -13.22
C ALA A 74 18.67 -4.48 -13.24
N GLU A 75 18.46 -3.43 -14.02
CA GLU A 75 19.36 -2.28 -14.07
C GLU A 75 19.39 -1.52 -12.73
N ARG A 76 18.22 -1.30 -12.13
CA ARG A 76 18.15 -0.68 -10.78
C ARG A 76 18.91 -1.49 -9.74
N ARG A 77 18.78 -2.83 -9.76
CA ARG A 77 19.54 -3.73 -8.88
C ARG A 77 21.04 -3.64 -9.11
N LEU A 78 21.45 -3.57 -10.37
CA LEU A 78 22.86 -3.43 -10.71
C LEU A 78 23.44 -2.13 -10.11
N HIS A 79 22.72 -1.02 -10.25
CA HIS A 79 23.15 0.26 -9.69
C HIS A 79 23.18 0.25 -8.16
N ALA A 80 22.14 -0.33 -7.51
CA ALA A 80 22.11 -0.48 -6.06
C ALA A 80 23.28 -1.35 -5.57
N ARG A 81 23.54 -2.48 -6.24
CA ARG A 81 24.66 -3.36 -5.87
C ARG A 81 26.02 -2.72 -6.10
N ALA A 82 26.18 -1.96 -7.17
CA ALA A 82 27.41 -1.20 -7.42
C ALA A 82 27.65 -0.14 -6.33
N ALA A 83 26.60 0.55 -5.91
CA ALA A 83 26.68 1.49 -4.78
C ALA A 83 27.11 0.79 -3.47
N ASP A 84 26.50 -0.37 -3.16
CA ASP A 84 26.88 -1.19 -1.99
C ASP A 84 28.37 -1.59 -2.01
N LEU A 85 28.90 -1.97 -3.19
CA LEU A 85 30.30 -2.40 -3.33
C LEU A 85 31.31 -1.25 -3.17
N HIS A 86 30.90 -0.04 -3.50
CA HIS A 86 31.78 1.13 -3.40
C HIS A 86 31.70 1.84 -2.03
N LEU A 87 30.97 1.28 -1.07
CA LEU A 87 30.73 1.92 0.25
C LEU A 87 30.21 3.37 0.06
N LEU A 88 29.60 3.67 -1.07
CA LEU A 88 29.01 4.96 -1.30
C LEU A 88 27.83 5.08 -0.33
N GLU A 89 28.00 5.96 0.63
CA GLU A 89 26.91 6.41 1.48
C GLU A 89 25.86 7.06 0.58
N GLY A 90 24.86 6.32 0.18
CA GLY A 90 23.78 6.79 -0.70
C GLY A 90 22.98 5.62 -1.24
N GLY A 91 21.77 5.90 -1.64
CA GLY A 91 20.85 4.93 -2.20
C GLY A 91 19.43 5.47 -2.13
N ASN A 92 18.50 4.71 -2.71
CA ASN A 92 17.08 5.01 -2.64
C ASN A 92 16.36 3.74 -2.19
N VAL A 93 15.38 3.88 -1.30
CA VAL A 93 14.44 2.82 -0.93
C VAL A 93 13.04 3.28 -1.27
N ARG A 94 12.40 2.55 -2.17
CA ARG A 94 11.02 2.81 -2.57
C ARG A 94 10.10 1.95 -1.69
N VAL A 95 9.26 2.62 -0.93
CA VAL A 95 8.36 1.99 0.03
C VAL A 95 6.92 2.28 -0.36
N VAL A 96 6.12 1.22 -0.47
CA VAL A 96 4.68 1.34 -0.63
C VAL A 96 3.99 0.92 0.67
N THR A 97 2.96 1.66 1.04
CA THR A 97 2.21 1.45 2.28
C THR A 97 0.72 1.67 2.03
N PHE A 98 -0.14 1.38 2.98
CA PHE A 98 -1.56 1.72 2.95
C PHE A 98 -1.88 2.76 4.04
N THR A 99 -3.01 3.42 3.92
CA THR A 99 -3.35 4.65 4.67
C THR A 99 -3.11 4.55 6.17
N SER A 100 -3.52 3.50 6.88
CA SER A 100 -3.36 3.43 8.34
C SER A 100 -1.90 3.36 8.78
N THR A 101 -1.05 2.59 8.08
CA THR A 101 0.39 2.54 8.36
C THR A 101 1.12 3.79 7.88
N ALA A 102 0.66 4.41 6.79
CA ALA A 102 1.18 5.68 6.30
C ALA A 102 1.02 6.82 7.32
N ILE A 103 -0.11 6.82 8.03
CA ILE A 103 -0.41 7.87 9.03
C ILE A 103 0.29 7.59 10.36
N GLN A 104 0.21 6.35 10.86
CA GLN A 104 0.60 6.06 12.24
C GLN A 104 2.07 5.61 12.38
N TRP A 105 2.59 4.84 11.43
CA TRP A 105 3.92 4.24 11.59
C TRP A 105 4.99 4.89 10.71
N LEU A 106 4.65 5.17 9.46
CA LEU A 106 5.64 5.61 8.48
C LEU A 106 6.36 6.91 8.89
N PRO A 107 5.72 7.94 9.48
CA PRO A 107 6.41 9.15 9.90
C PRO A 107 7.50 8.89 10.94
N GLY A 108 7.21 8.03 11.94
CA GLY A 108 8.16 7.65 12.96
C GLY A 108 9.31 6.80 12.43
N ILE A 109 8.99 5.83 11.57
CA ILE A 109 9.97 4.98 10.89
C ILE A 109 10.89 5.83 10.01
N ALA A 110 10.32 6.70 9.16
CA ALA A 110 11.09 7.56 8.26
C ALA A 110 12.00 8.52 9.02
N LYS A 111 11.51 9.11 10.11
CA LYS A 111 12.33 9.95 10.99
C LYS A 111 13.51 9.18 11.58
N LYS A 112 13.27 7.98 12.12
CA LYS A 112 14.32 7.13 12.70
C LYS A 112 15.32 6.68 11.63
N PHE A 113 14.81 6.27 10.46
CA PHE A 113 15.64 5.86 9.33
C PHE A 113 16.53 6.99 8.83
N GLY A 114 15.99 8.19 8.61
CA GLY A 114 16.77 9.34 8.17
C GLY A 114 17.86 9.80 9.15
N LEU A 115 17.67 9.57 10.46
CA LEU A 115 18.72 9.82 11.47
C LEU A 115 19.86 8.78 11.42
N LEU A 116 19.53 7.53 11.11
CA LEU A 116 20.51 6.44 11.05
C LEU A 116 21.21 6.35 9.68
N HIS A 117 20.50 6.72 8.62
CA HIS A 117 20.94 6.59 7.24
C HIS A 117 20.71 7.90 6.45
N PRO A 118 21.37 9.01 6.84
CA PRO A 118 21.06 10.36 6.29
C PRO A 118 21.36 10.53 4.80
N SER A 119 22.15 9.63 4.22
CA SER A 119 22.50 9.64 2.79
C SER A 119 21.56 8.78 1.93
N VAL A 120 20.60 8.06 2.54
CA VAL A 120 19.64 7.21 1.82
C VAL A 120 18.32 7.96 1.65
N GLU A 121 17.88 8.10 0.40
CA GLU A 121 16.57 8.69 0.07
C GLU A 121 15.45 7.68 0.27
N LEU A 122 14.30 8.14 0.78
CA LEU A 122 13.06 7.38 0.84
C LEU A 122 12.08 7.92 -0.19
N ASP A 123 11.65 7.05 -1.09
CA ASP A 123 10.53 7.30 -2.00
C ASP A 123 9.31 6.56 -1.47
N LEU A 124 8.26 7.30 -1.14
CA LEU A 124 7.12 6.82 -0.38
C LEU A 124 5.84 6.94 -1.21
N ALA A 125 5.09 5.85 -1.30
CA ALA A 125 3.78 5.84 -1.94
C ALA A 125 2.72 5.20 -1.03
N CYS A 126 1.45 5.55 -1.26
CA CYS A 126 0.32 4.97 -0.55
C CYS A 126 -0.63 4.34 -1.57
N ILE A 127 -0.90 3.04 -1.40
CA ILE A 127 -1.84 2.24 -2.21
C ILE A 127 -2.71 1.44 -1.23
N ASP A 128 -4.00 1.73 -1.19
CA ASP A 128 -4.93 1.07 -0.27
C ASP A 128 -5.48 -0.27 -0.82
N ASP A 129 -5.40 -0.48 -2.14
CA ASP A 129 -5.73 -1.79 -2.71
C ASP A 129 -4.57 -2.76 -2.50
N GLN A 130 -4.78 -3.78 -1.66
CA GLN A 130 -3.75 -4.76 -1.33
C GLN A 130 -3.28 -5.54 -2.55
N ALA A 131 -4.15 -5.86 -3.49
CA ALA A 131 -3.75 -6.60 -4.67
C ALA A 131 -2.82 -5.78 -5.55
N GLU A 132 -3.13 -4.50 -5.74
CA GLU A 132 -2.30 -3.55 -6.48
C GLU A 132 -0.95 -3.33 -5.77
N LEU A 133 -0.96 -3.17 -4.45
CA LEU A 133 0.25 -3.04 -3.63
C LEU A 133 1.17 -4.27 -3.76
N GLU A 134 0.61 -5.47 -3.61
CA GLU A 134 1.36 -6.72 -3.75
C GLU A 134 1.95 -6.88 -5.16
N GLU A 135 1.18 -6.56 -6.20
CA GLU A 135 1.65 -6.57 -7.58
C GLU A 135 2.77 -5.56 -7.83
N ALA A 136 2.66 -4.36 -7.27
CA ALA A 136 3.69 -3.32 -7.39
C ALA A 136 5.02 -3.75 -6.74
N VAL A 137 4.98 -4.42 -5.58
CA VAL A 137 6.16 -5.02 -4.96
C VAL A 137 6.68 -6.20 -5.81
N TRP A 138 5.78 -7.07 -6.28
CA TRP A 138 6.15 -8.21 -7.12
C TRP A 138 6.85 -7.78 -8.42
N ARG A 139 6.33 -6.74 -9.10
CA ARG A 139 6.95 -6.16 -10.30
C ARG A 139 8.28 -5.44 -9.99
N GLY A 140 8.54 -5.09 -8.72
CA GLY A 140 9.72 -4.33 -8.28
C GLY A 140 9.59 -2.82 -8.54
N ASP A 141 8.37 -2.31 -8.62
CA ASP A 141 8.11 -0.87 -8.61
C ASP A 141 8.50 -0.30 -7.24
N TYR A 142 8.33 -1.11 -6.19
CA TYR A 142 8.76 -0.81 -4.82
C TYR A 142 9.68 -1.91 -4.28
N ASP A 143 10.61 -1.52 -3.42
CA ASP A 143 11.59 -2.41 -2.80
C ASP A 143 11.02 -3.08 -1.55
N VAL A 144 10.16 -2.37 -0.82
CA VAL A 144 9.48 -2.83 0.39
C VAL A 144 8.03 -2.37 0.36
N GLY A 145 7.09 -3.26 0.72
CA GLY A 145 5.68 -2.95 0.91
C GLY A 145 5.23 -3.24 2.34
N PHE A 146 4.27 -2.46 2.86
CA PHE A 146 3.49 -2.87 4.02
C PHE A 146 2.25 -3.60 3.50
N ALA A 147 1.99 -4.81 3.99
CA ALA A 147 0.86 -5.62 3.55
C ALA A 147 0.16 -6.28 4.74
N VAL A 148 -1.09 -6.68 4.56
CA VAL A 148 -1.82 -7.50 5.53
C VAL A 148 -1.70 -8.96 5.14
N LEU A 149 -1.42 -9.83 6.12
CA LEU A 149 -1.32 -11.26 5.91
C LEU A 149 -2.71 -11.93 5.89
N PRO A 150 -2.87 -13.00 5.08
CA PRO A 150 -1.88 -13.57 4.17
C PRO A 150 -1.76 -12.78 2.87
N VAL A 151 -0.55 -12.64 2.33
CA VAL A 151 -0.34 -12.10 0.98
C VAL A 151 -0.78 -13.11 -0.07
N ARG A 152 -1.27 -12.62 -1.22
CA ARG A 152 -1.78 -13.45 -2.33
C ARG A 152 -0.66 -13.93 -3.26
N LEU A 153 0.36 -13.11 -3.43
CA LEU A 153 1.53 -13.41 -4.24
C LEU A 153 2.63 -14.06 -3.40
N ASN A 154 3.51 -14.80 -4.05
CA ASN A 154 4.66 -15.41 -3.38
C ASN A 154 5.72 -14.34 -3.03
N LEU A 155 5.41 -13.47 -2.06
CA LEU A 155 6.31 -12.46 -1.52
C LEU A 155 6.99 -12.98 -0.24
N ARG A 156 8.23 -12.55 0.00
CA ARG A 156 8.88 -12.74 1.29
C ARG A 156 8.24 -11.77 2.28
N THR A 157 7.73 -12.29 3.39
CA THR A 157 7.08 -11.47 4.42
C THR A 157 7.88 -11.43 5.71
N VAL A 158 7.81 -10.29 6.39
CA VAL A 158 8.42 -10.04 7.69
C VAL A 158 7.32 -9.48 8.60
N PRO A 159 6.74 -10.31 9.49
CA PRO A 159 5.66 -9.88 10.39
C PRO A 159 6.08 -8.70 11.27
N LEU A 160 5.18 -7.75 11.46
CA LEU A 160 5.39 -6.57 12.29
C LEU A 160 4.50 -6.59 13.53
N ALA A 161 3.17 -6.61 13.32
CA ALA A 161 2.22 -6.48 14.41
C ALA A 161 0.82 -6.97 14.06
N ARG A 162 0.03 -7.30 15.08
CA ARG A 162 -1.42 -7.49 14.96
C ARG A 162 -2.13 -6.18 15.20
N ASP A 163 -3.20 -5.95 14.47
CA ASP A 163 -4.01 -4.74 14.51
C ASP A 163 -5.50 -5.14 14.59
N PRO A 164 -6.14 -4.93 15.77
CA PRO A 164 -7.53 -5.31 15.96
C PRO A 164 -8.47 -4.57 15.02
N LEU A 165 -9.50 -5.26 14.54
CA LEU A 165 -10.63 -4.67 13.84
C LEU A 165 -11.71 -4.29 14.85
N LEU A 166 -12.11 -3.02 14.84
CA LEU A 166 -13.06 -2.46 15.78
C LEU A 166 -14.31 -1.96 15.05
N VAL A 167 -15.43 -1.97 15.75
CA VAL A 167 -16.67 -1.35 15.32
C VAL A 167 -16.69 0.09 15.80
N ALA A 168 -16.71 1.03 14.86
CA ALA A 168 -16.78 2.46 15.13
C ALA A 168 -18.21 2.96 15.01
N VAL A 169 -18.68 3.66 16.04
CA VAL A 169 -20.03 4.25 16.15
C VAL A 169 -19.96 5.69 16.68
N ALA A 170 -21.06 6.42 16.57
CA ALA A 170 -21.18 7.74 17.20
C ALA A 170 -21.01 7.66 18.73
N PRO A 171 -20.50 8.70 19.41
CA PRO A 171 -20.28 8.67 20.85
C PRO A 171 -21.56 8.54 21.69
N ASP A 172 -22.68 8.96 21.13
CA ASP A 172 -24.03 8.88 21.76
C ASP A 172 -24.79 7.61 21.35
N HIS A 173 -24.16 6.71 20.60
CA HIS A 173 -24.77 5.44 20.23
C HIS A 173 -25.11 4.61 21.48
N PRO A 174 -26.27 3.91 21.52
CA PRO A 174 -26.68 3.12 22.69
C PRO A 174 -25.65 2.11 23.18
N LEU A 175 -24.85 1.57 22.25
CA LEU A 175 -23.79 0.59 22.53
C LEU A 175 -22.40 1.23 22.74
N ALA A 176 -22.25 2.55 22.66
CA ALA A 176 -20.93 3.21 22.72
C ALA A 176 -20.12 2.90 24.00
N LYS A 177 -20.79 2.49 25.07
CA LYS A 177 -20.17 2.12 26.37
C LYS A 177 -20.26 0.63 26.66
N ALA A 178 -20.69 -0.18 25.71
CA ALA A 178 -20.75 -1.64 25.87
C ALA A 178 -19.35 -2.25 25.84
N PRO A 179 -19.12 -3.41 26.44
CA PRO A 179 -17.82 -4.07 26.42
C PRO A 179 -17.46 -4.62 25.02
N PHE A 180 -18.45 -4.84 24.17
CA PHE A 180 -18.30 -5.28 22.78
C PHE A 180 -19.53 -4.89 21.96
N PHE A 181 -19.41 -4.90 20.65
CA PHE A 181 -20.53 -4.71 19.73
C PHE A 181 -21.17 -6.07 19.43
N PRO A 182 -22.46 -6.30 19.83
CA PRO A 182 -23.09 -7.60 19.73
C PRO A 182 -23.30 -8.07 18.30
N THR A 183 -23.21 -9.39 18.08
CA THR A 183 -23.47 -10.04 16.78
C THR A 183 -24.87 -9.68 16.23
N SER A 184 -25.88 -9.56 17.12
CA SER A 184 -27.22 -9.12 16.74
C SER A 184 -27.25 -7.69 16.18
N ALA A 185 -26.43 -6.79 16.70
CA ALA A 185 -26.32 -5.42 16.18
C ALA A 185 -25.54 -5.38 14.86
N LEU A 186 -24.50 -6.20 14.69
CA LEU A 186 -23.78 -6.34 13.40
C LEU A 186 -24.72 -6.70 12.23
N SER A 187 -25.79 -7.47 12.48
CA SER A 187 -26.74 -7.89 11.45
C SER A 187 -27.92 -6.93 11.26
N SER A 188 -28.31 -6.20 12.33
CA SER A 188 -29.57 -5.41 12.32
C SER A 188 -29.35 -3.91 12.07
N GLU A 189 -28.20 -3.37 12.49
CA GLU A 189 -27.93 -1.95 12.35
C GLU A 189 -27.39 -1.58 10.97
N PRO A 190 -27.55 -0.31 10.53
CA PRO A 190 -27.01 0.14 9.26
C PRO A 190 -25.48 0.08 9.23
N TYR A 191 -24.91 -0.59 8.23
CA TYR A 191 -23.48 -0.70 8.02
C TYR A 191 -22.97 0.26 6.95
N ILE A 192 -21.88 0.95 7.26
CA ILE A 192 -21.10 1.80 6.35
C ILE A 192 -19.90 0.98 5.90
N ARG A 193 -19.99 0.41 4.68
CA ARG A 193 -18.95 -0.43 4.10
C ARG A 193 -17.82 0.42 3.55
N LEU A 194 -16.60 0.03 3.89
CA LEU A 194 -15.40 0.53 3.23
C LEU A 194 -15.09 -0.35 2.01
N GLU A 195 -15.03 0.23 0.80
CA GLU A 195 -14.85 -0.48 -0.49
C GLU A 195 -13.41 -0.45 -1.02
N SER A 196 -12.43 -0.01 -0.28
CA SER A 196 -11.03 -0.12 -0.68
C SER A 196 -10.47 -1.51 -0.37
N GLY A 197 -9.24 -1.81 -0.80
CA GLY A 197 -8.58 -3.13 -0.63
C GLY A 197 -8.69 -3.78 0.75
N ALA A 198 -9.00 -2.99 1.78
CA ALA A 198 -9.34 -3.45 3.12
C ALA A 198 -10.73 -4.12 3.23
N SER A 199 -11.59 -4.08 2.21
CA SER A 199 -12.97 -4.62 2.32
C SER A 199 -12.98 -6.13 2.63
N SER A 200 -12.04 -6.88 2.10
CA SER A 200 -11.93 -8.33 2.38
C SER A 200 -11.55 -8.62 3.83
N GLU A 201 -10.79 -7.74 4.48
CA GLU A 201 -10.41 -7.86 5.89
C GLU A 201 -11.59 -7.53 6.78
N MET A 202 -12.27 -6.41 6.52
CA MET A 202 -13.45 -5.99 7.26
C MET A 202 -14.57 -7.04 7.17
N ASP A 203 -14.76 -7.67 6.02
CA ASP A 203 -15.70 -8.79 5.85
C ASP A 203 -15.34 -10.00 6.74
N GLY A 204 -14.08 -10.12 7.17
CA GLY A 204 -13.63 -11.10 8.15
C GLY A 204 -14.40 -11.01 9.47
N VAL A 205 -14.75 -9.81 9.92
CA VAL A 205 -15.53 -9.60 11.14
C VAL A 205 -16.92 -10.23 11.01
N PHE A 206 -17.61 -10.02 9.89
CA PHE A 206 -18.94 -10.58 9.66
C PHE A 206 -18.89 -12.10 9.52
N ARG A 207 -17.89 -12.63 8.81
CA ARG A 207 -17.68 -14.11 8.70
C ARG A 207 -17.40 -14.74 10.06
N ALA A 208 -16.53 -14.14 10.88
CA ALA A 208 -16.20 -14.66 12.21
C ALA A 208 -17.40 -14.66 13.16
N ASN A 209 -18.27 -13.65 13.04
CA ASN A 209 -19.48 -13.52 13.84
C ASN A 209 -20.71 -14.24 13.21
N GLY A 210 -20.57 -14.89 12.05
CA GLY A 210 -21.61 -15.69 11.40
C GLY A 210 -22.82 -14.88 10.91
N VAL A 211 -22.62 -13.61 10.51
CA VAL A 211 -23.70 -12.70 10.12
C VAL A 211 -23.43 -12.01 8.78
N GLU A 212 -24.49 -11.55 8.13
CA GLU A 212 -24.44 -10.67 6.97
C GLU A 212 -24.82 -9.24 7.39
N PRO A 213 -24.01 -8.23 7.04
CA PRO A 213 -24.27 -6.86 7.41
C PRO A 213 -25.36 -6.23 6.53
N ARG A 214 -26.15 -5.34 7.12
CA ARG A 214 -27.09 -4.51 6.39
C ARG A 214 -26.40 -3.27 5.82
N VAL A 215 -25.79 -3.37 4.65
CA VAL A 215 -25.08 -2.26 4.01
C VAL A 215 -26.06 -1.13 3.66
N ARG A 216 -25.80 0.05 4.20
CA ARG A 216 -26.54 1.29 3.91
C ARG A 216 -25.76 2.24 3.00
N PHE A 217 -24.44 2.32 3.21
CA PHE A 217 -23.52 3.13 2.43
C PHE A 217 -22.30 2.32 2.07
N SER A 218 -21.74 2.59 0.89
CA SER A 218 -20.45 2.08 0.44
C SER A 218 -19.56 3.25 0.09
N ILE A 219 -18.32 3.27 0.61
CA ILE A 219 -17.40 4.39 0.44
C ILE A 219 -15.94 3.90 0.42
N VAL A 220 -15.09 4.59 -0.34
CA VAL A 220 -13.67 4.21 -0.52
C VAL A 220 -12.73 4.87 0.51
N SER A 221 -13.20 5.83 1.30
CA SER A 221 -12.36 6.62 2.21
C SER A 221 -12.63 6.29 3.68
N ASP A 222 -11.59 5.89 4.42
CA ASP A 222 -11.65 5.70 5.88
C ASP A 222 -12.18 6.94 6.59
N TYR A 223 -11.70 8.12 6.22
CA TYR A 223 -12.13 9.39 6.82
C TYR A 223 -13.60 9.67 6.58
N ALA A 224 -14.11 9.34 5.39
CA ALA A 224 -15.53 9.52 5.11
C ALA A 224 -16.38 8.46 5.86
N ALA A 225 -15.91 7.22 5.98
CA ALA A 225 -16.56 6.20 6.80
C ALA A 225 -16.63 6.63 8.28
N MET A 226 -15.52 7.13 8.84
CA MET A 226 -15.48 7.69 10.19
C MET A 226 -16.44 8.87 10.37
N SER A 227 -16.50 9.80 9.42
CA SER A 227 -17.41 10.95 9.46
C SER A 227 -18.88 10.53 9.46
N LEU A 228 -19.25 9.57 8.61
CA LEU A 228 -20.62 9.04 8.55
C LEU A 228 -21.00 8.30 9.85
N ALA A 229 -20.09 7.50 10.40
CA ALA A 229 -20.30 6.82 11.68
C ALA A 229 -20.42 7.81 12.83
N SER A 230 -19.56 8.83 12.90
CA SER A 230 -19.62 9.92 13.88
C SER A 230 -20.94 10.70 13.84
N ALA A 231 -21.53 10.84 12.66
CA ALA A 231 -22.83 11.49 12.46
C ALA A 231 -24.03 10.60 12.81
N GLY A 232 -23.81 9.38 13.32
CA GLY A 232 -24.89 8.46 13.72
C GLY A 232 -25.64 7.81 12.54
N LEU A 233 -25.02 7.75 11.36
CA LEU A 233 -25.67 7.19 10.17
C LEU A 233 -25.56 5.67 10.07
N GLY A 234 -24.83 5.05 10.96
CA GLY A 234 -24.59 3.62 11.07
C GLY A 234 -23.27 3.33 11.77
N PHE A 235 -22.85 2.08 11.77
CA PHE A 235 -21.53 1.68 12.23
C PHE A 235 -20.61 1.39 11.05
N SER A 236 -19.30 1.52 11.26
CA SER A 236 -18.27 1.04 10.33
C SER A 236 -17.32 0.09 11.04
N VAL A 237 -16.73 -0.85 10.32
CA VAL A 237 -15.63 -1.69 10.82
C VAL A 237 -14.33 -1.10 10.30
N LEU A 238 -13.44 -0.75 11.21
CA LEU A 238 -12.16 -0.08 10.92
C LEU A 238 -11.06 -0.72 11.77
N SER A 239 -9.84 -0.61 11.33
CA SER A 239 -8.70 -1.08 12.12
C SER A 239 -8.42 -0.17 13.32
N SER A 240 -7.88 -0.71 14.40
CA SER A 240 -7.51 0.11 15.56
C SER A 240 -6.48 1.17 15.18
N LEU A 241 -5.57 0.82 14.27
CA LEU A 241 -4.51 1.71 13.81
C LEU A 241 -5.05 2.98 13.12
N ILE A 242 -6.09 2.87 12.26
CA ILE A 242 -6.67 4.06 11.60
C ILE A 242 -7.52 4.88 12.59
N LEU A 243 -8.03 4.25 13.65
CA LEU A 243 -8.83 4.92 14.68
C LEU A 243 -7.97 5.67 15.71
N GLU A 244 -6.66 5.35 15.80
CA GLU A 244 -5.74 6.13 16.62
C GLU A 244 -5.71 7.59 16.15
N ASN A 245 -5.96 8.51 17.09
CA ASN A 245 -6.01 9.95 16.78
C ASN A 245 -6.99 10.33 15.67
N ALA A 246 -8.10 9.57 15.51
CA ALA A 246 -9.13 9.88 14.54
C ALA A 246 -9.66 11.33 14.73
N PRO A 247 -9.82 12.10 13.64
CA PRO A 247 -10.24 13.50 13.73
C PRO A 247 -11.74 13.68 14.01
N PHE A 248 -12.48 12.57 14.13
CA PHE A 248 -13.91 12.54 14.40
C PHE A 248 -14.19 11.92 15.76
N PRO A 249 -15.16 12.45 16.54
CA PRO A 249 -15.57 11.82 17.78
C PRO A 249 -16.26 10.48 17.49
N LEU A 250 -15.65 9.39 17.95
CA LEU A 250 -16.13 8.02 17.76
C LEU A 250 -15.99 7.22 19.05
N ALA A 251 -16.88 6.27 19.25
CA ALA A 251 -16.69 5.16 20.16
C ALA A 251 -16.28 3.94 19.34
N ALA A 252 -15.20 3.28 19.73
CA ALA A 252 -14.68 2.09 19.08
C ALA A 252 -14.77 0.90 20.03
N LEU A 253 -15.40 -0.18 19.58
CA LEU A 253 -15.65 -1.37 20.39
C LEU A 253 -15.17 -2.62 19.63
N PRO A 254 -14.62 -3.62 20.32
CA PRO A 254 -14.41 -4.91 19.67
C PRO A 254 -15.76 -5.54 19.27
N PRO A 255 -15.83 -6.28 18.16
CA PRO A 255 -16.98 -7.13 17.89
C PRO A 255 -17.05 -8.25 18.93
N GLU A 256 -18.22 -8.90 19.08
CA GLU A 256 -18.43 -9.97 20.06
C GLU A 256 -17.45 -11.13 19.87
N VAL A 257 -17.17 -11.50 18.63
CA VAL A 257 -16.03 -12.35 18.28
C VAL A 257 -14.93 -11.47 17.70
N PRO A 258 -13.86 -11.23 18.46
CA PRO A 258 -12.77 -10.35 18.01
C PRO A 258 -12.05 -10.89 16.78
N VAL A 259 -11.61 -9.98 15.93
CA VAL A 259 -10.82 -10.27 14.72
C VAL A 259 -9.65 -9.30 14.64
N ASP A 260 -8.47 -9.84 14.37
CA ASP A 260 -7.26 -9.07 14.14
C ASP A 260 -6.81 -9.26 12.68
N ARG A 261 -6.19 -8.24 12.13
CA ARG A 261 -5.34 -8.38 10.94
C ARG A 261 -3.87 -8.41 11.36
N GLU A 262 -3.03 -9.07 10.59
CA GLU A 262 -1.60 -9.10 10.84
C GLU A 262 -0.89 -8.29 9.77
N ILE A 263 -0.17 -7.24 10.19
CA ILE A 263 0.59 -6.37 9.29
C ILE A 263 2.02 -6.88 9.20
N ALA A 264 2.55 -6.96 7.99
CA ALA A 264 3.89 -7.40 7.69
C ALA A 264 4.56 -6.47 6.67
N LEU A 265 5.88 -6.46 6.63
CA LEU A 265 6.60 -6.00 5.45
C LEU A 265 6.64 -7.12 4.42
N CYS A 266 6.52 -6.77 3.15
CA CYS A 266 6.65 -7.69 2.04
C CYS A 266 7.74 -7.21 1.07
N LEU A 267 8.49 -8.15 0.53
CA LEU A 267 9.59 -7.94 -0.41
C LEU A 267 9.53 -8.98 -1.51
N ARG A 268 10.19 -8.73 -2.62
CA ARG A 268 10.30 -9.70 -3.71
C ARG A 268 11.04 -10.96 -3.23
N PRO A 269 10.57 -12.16 -3.59
CA PRO A 269 11.25 -13.41 -3.24
C PRO A 269 12.48 -13.65 -4.10
N GLY A 270 13.44 -14.45 -3.58
CA GLY A 270 14.58 -14.95 -4.35
C GLY A 270 15.64 -13.91 -4.70
N GLU A 271 15.46 -12.66 -4.35
CA GLU A 271 16.43 -11.59 -4.56
C GLU A 271 17.05 -11.16 -3.23
N GLU A 272 18.36 -10.87 -3.27
CA GLU A 272 19.02 -10.20 -2.16
C GLU A 272 18.60 -8.72 -2.18
N ALA A 273 17.80 -8.30 -1.20
CA ALA A 273 17.42 -6.91 -1.06
C ALA A 273 18.66 -6.01 -0.98
N SER A 274 18.60 -4.78 -1.49
CA SER A 274 19.70 -3.81 -1.34
C SER A 274 20.03 -3.57 0.13
N ALA A 275 21.24 -3.13 0.44
CA ALA A 275 21.64 -2.78 1.80
C ALA A 275 20.69 -1.75 2.41
N ALA A 276 20.28 -0.77 1.63
CA ALA A 276 19.33 0.26 2.05
C ALA A 276 17.93 -0.32 2.37
N ALA A 277 17.41 -1.24 1.53
CA ALA A 277 16.13 -1.89 1.79
C ALA A 277 16.19 -2.80 3.04
N ARG A 278 17.29 -3.52 3.24
CA ARG A 278 17.49 -4.31 4.48
C ARG A 278 17.52 -3.42 5.72
N ALA A 279 18.27 -2.32 5.66
CA ALA A 279 18.33 -1.35 6.76
C ALA A 279 16.95 -0.75 7.08
N PHE A 280 16.14 -0.45 6.02
CA PHE A 280 14.78 0.02 6.23
C PHE A 280 13.92 -1.03 6.96
N VAL A 281 13.99 -2.29 6.56
CA VAL A 281 13.26 -3.40 7.22
C VAL A 281 13.63 -3.51 8.69
N GLU A 282 14.93 -3.47 9.02
CA GLU A 282 15.41 -3.54 10.39
C GLU A 282 14.92 -2.36 11.24
N VAL A 283 14.99 -1.15 10.70
CA VAL A 283 14.51 0.07 11.38
C VAL A 283 13.00 0.01 11.59
N ALA A 284 12.23 -0.42 10.60
CA ALA A 284 10.79 -0.55 10.70
C ALA A 284 10.37 -1.57 11.76
N GLN A 285 11.00 -2.75 11.77
CA GLN A 285 10.76 -3.78 12.81
C GLN A 285 11.07 -3.26 14.21
N ALA A 286 12.23 -2.63 14.38
CA ALA A 286 12.65 -2.09 15.67
C ALA A 286 11.70 -0.99 16.16
N TRP A 287 11.29 -0.07 15.24
CA TRP A 287 10.41 1.03 15.59
C TRP A 287 9.00 0.53 15.99
N VAL A 288 8.39 -0.37 15.20
CA VAL A 288 7.07 -0.93 15.52
C VAL A 288 7.11 -1.73 16.83
N GLY A 289 8.20 -2.47 17.07
CA GLY A 289 8.41 -3.19 18.35
C GLY A 289 8.48 -2.25 19.55
N GLU A 290 9.18 -1.11 19.43
CA GLU A 290 9.31 -0.10 20.49
C GLU A 290 7.96 0.60 20.78
N GLU A 291 7.18 0.96 19.73
CA GLU A 291 5.87 1.60 19.92
C GLU A 291 4.90 0.64 20.62
N ARG A 292 4.82 -0.60 20.18
CA ARG A 292 3.95 -1.61 20.80
C ARG A 292 4.33 -1.95 22.24
N ALA A 293 5.61 -1.86 22.59
CA ALA A 293 6.04 -2.05 23.97
C ALA A 293 5.57 -0.93 24.91
N LYS A 294 5.32 0.27 24.38
CA LYS A 294 4.75 1.40 25.16
C LYS A 294 3.26 1.19 25.47
N ASP A 295 2.52 0.53 24.57
CA ASP A 295 1.07 0.29 24.70
C ASP A 295 0.76 -0.99 25.51
N ALA A 296 1.77 -1.82 25.78
CA ALA A 296 1.58 -3.01 26.59
C ALA A 296 1.29 -2.63 28.06
N PRO A 297 0.24 -3.19 28.69
CA PRO A 297 0.00 -2.95 30.11
C PRO A 297 1.22 -3.40 30.92
N PRO A 298 1.57 -2.66 32.00
CA PRO A 298 2.72 -3.02 32.81
C PRO A 298 2.57 -4.47 33.31
N SER A 299 3.60 -5.30 33.04
CA SER A 299 3.65 -6.68 33.50
C SER A 299 3.44 -6.71 35.03
N ARG A 300 2.37 -7.38 35.45
CA ARG A 300 2.06 -7.61 36.87
C ARG A 300 3.07 -8.56 37.51
#